data_39c521b3e69fcd5b910e6d001c78c854
#
_entry.id   39c521b3e69fcd5b910e6d001c78c854
#
_cell.length_a   1.000
_cell.length_b   1.000
_cell.length_c   1.000
_cell.angle_alpha   90.00
_cell.angle_beta   90.00
_cell.angle_gamma   90.00
#
_symmetry.space_group_name_H-M   'P 1'
#
loop_
_entity.id
_entity.type
_entity.pdbx_description
1 polymer ?
#
loop_
_entity_poly.entity_id
_entity_poly.type
_entity_poly.pdbx_seq_one_letter_code
_entity_poly.pdbx_strand_id
1 'polypeptide(L)'
;MLRIGLTGGIGSGKSTVSSRLAELGAVVVDADRIAREVVEPGEAALERVRERFGDGVFDVEGALDRPALGRVVFGDPQALAALEGITHPAIWARTAERFAAAEAAGTAIGVHDMPLLVEKGMAGEYHLVLVVDTDEEVRVQRLVGSRGMPEDEARSRIAAQATDEERRAVADVLLDNNGSPEELVAAVDRLWEARLAPFADNLAELTPVRAPQELVLVEPDPAWAGRAAREIARLRHRLGDLAVTLDHIGSTAVPMHAKPIIDLQVGVASLDVADSAAFLAATVEGGWPRIEGVVQDTPHDAVAWPKRYHLGSDPAVPVHVHVREVGSSGWRWALLFRDWLREDPSARADYRAEKERLAAEGLPRREYAAAKEPWFAAAHGRVEAWARETGWSPGARGA
;
A
#
# COMPACT_ATOMS: atom_id res chain seq x y z
N MET A 1 8.43 -12.13 6.79
CA MET A 1 7.69 -12.70 5.64
C MET A 1 7.03 -11.60 4.82
N LEU A 2 7.18 -11.60 3.48
CA LEU A 2 6.46 -10.70 2.57
C LEU A 2 4.96 -11.06 2.58
N ARG A 3 4.10 -10.09 2.92
CA ARG A 3 2.63 -10.28 2.94
C ARG A 3 2.00 -9.57 1.75
N ILE A 4 1.27 -10.33 0.93
CA ILE A 4 0.65 -9.86 -0.30
C ILE A 4 -0.87 -9.99 -0.18
N GLY A 5 -1.61 -8.92 -0.47
CA GLY A 5 -3.05 -8.99 -0.71
C GLY A 5 -3.33 -9.32 -2.17
N LEU A 6 -4.10 -10.36 -2.43
CA LEU A 6 -4.54 -10.74 -3.77
C LEU A 6 -6.06 -10.52 -3.88
N THR A 7 -6.47 -9.69 -4.84
CA THR A 7 -7.89 -9.41 -5.08
C THR A 7 -8.20 -9.33 -6.58
N GLY A 8 -9.46 -9.18 -6.90
CA GLY A 8 -9.99 -9.08 -8.27
C GLY A 8 -11.48 -9.32 -8.28
N GLY A 9 -12.19 -8.75 -9.25
CA GLY A 9 -13.63 -8.92 -9.39
C GLY A 9 -14.05 -10.38 -9.60
N ILE A 10 -15.29 -10.69 -9.32
CA ILE A 10 -15.87 -12.02 -9.60
C ILE A 10 -15.63 -12.37 -11.08
N GLY A 11 -15.13 -13.56 -11.36
CA GLY A 11 -14.82 -14.01 -12.74
C GLY A 11 -13.48 -13.50 -13.29
N SER A 12 -12.67 -12.75 -12.51
CA SER A 12 -11.38 -12.21 -12.98
C SER A 12 -10.28 -13.26 -13.17
N GLY A 13 -10.41 -14.47 -12.61
CA GLY A 13 -9.37 -15.51 -12.71
C GLY A 13 -8.36 -15.48 -11.55
N LYS A 14 -8.69 -14.88 -10.42
CA LYS A 14 -7.88 -14.80 -9.20
C LYS A 14 -7.33 -16.17 -8.75
N SER A 15 -8.12 -17.25 -8.87
CA SER A 15 -7.71 -18.60 -8.53
C SER A 15 -6.52 -19.13 -9.34
N THR A 16 -6.37 -18.72 -10.59
CA THR A 16 -5.20 -19.08 -11.41
C THR A 16 -3.93 -18.45 -10.83
N VAL A 17 -4.02 -17.18 -10.44
CA VAL A 17 -2.91 -16.46 -9.81
C VAL A 17 -2.55 -17.06 -8.45
N SER A 18 -3.54 -17.32 -7.58
CA SER A 18 -3.29 -17.89 -6.25
C SER A 18 -2.69 -19.29 -6.34
N SER A 19 -3.18 -20.13 -7.27
CA SER A 19 -2.59 -21.47 -7.52
C SER A 19 -1.15 -21.36 -8.01
N ARG A 20 -0.85 -20.46 -8.97
CA ARG A 20 0.51 -20.31 -9.48
C ARG A 20 1.47 -19.80 -8.42
N LEU A 21 1.07 -18.83 -7.60
CA LEU A 21 1.88 -18.35 -6.47
C LEU A 21 2.16 -19.48 -5.45
N ALA A 22 1.19 -20.35 -5.19
CA ALA A 22 1.40 -21.52 -4.34
C ALA A 22 2.41 -22.53 -4.93
N GLU A 23 2.34 -22.79 -6.24
CA GLU A 23 3.32 -23.64 -6.96
C GLU A 23 4.74 -23.06 -6.89
N LEU A 24 4.88 -21.74 -6.89
CA LEU A 24 6.15 -21.04 -6.76
C LEU A 24 6.68 -20.99 -5.31
N GLY A 25 5.91 -21.48 -4.33
CA GLY A 25 6.33 -21.62 -2.94
C GLY A 25 5.71 -20.62 -1.96
N ALA A 26 4.74 -19.79 -2.37
CA ALA A 26 3.99 -18.97 -1.44
C ALA A 26 2.98 -19.80 -0.63
N VAL A 27 2.72 -19.41 0.61
CA VAL A 27 1.55 -19.87 1.36
C VAL A 27 0.36 -18.99 1.04
N VAL A 28 -0.69 -19.60 0.48
CA VAL A 28 -1.94 -18.90 0.17
C VAL A 28 -2.95 -19.13 1.28
N VAL A 29 -3.42 -18.04 1.85
CA VAL A 29 -4.49 -17.99 2.87
C VAL A 29 -5.75 -17.45 2.19
N ASP A 30 -6.71 -18.32 1.94
CA ASP A 30 -7.98 -18.02 1.28
C ASP A 30 -9.01 -17.59 2.32
N ALA A 31 -9.41 -16.30 2.27
CA ALA A 31 -10.37 -15.72 3.21
C ALA A 31 -11.76 -16.37 3.13
N ASP A 32 -12.22 -16.72 1.92
CA ASP A 32 -13.51 -17.40 1.74
C ASP A 32 -13.50 -18.80 2.31
N ARG A 33 -12.37 -19.51 2.22
CA ARG A 33 -12.18 -20.81 2.83
C ARG A 33 -12.18 -20.70 4.35
N ILE A 34 -11.43 -19.76 4.91
CA ILE A 34 -11.40 -19.52 6.36
C ILE A 34 -12.79 -19.15 6.88
N ALA A 35 -13.54 -18.30 6.17
CA ALA A 35 -14.90 -17.94 6.55
C ALA A 35 -15.87 -19.15 6.57
N ARG A 36 -15.52 -20.23 5.90
CA ARG A 36 -16.25 -21.50 6.01
C ARG A 36 -15.76 -22.34 7.17
N GLU A 37 -14.45 -22.44 7.34
CA GLU A 37 -13.81 -23.26 8.38
C GLU A 37 -14.25 -22.80 9.80
N VAL A 38 -14.27 -21.50 10.07
CA VAL A 38 -14.57 -20.96 11.43
C VAL A 38 -16.01 -21.21 11.91
N VAL A 39 -16.89 -21.66 11.03
CA VAL A 39 -18.29 -22.05 11.36
C VAL A 39 -18.57 -23.52 11.03
N GLU A 40 -17.54 -24.36 11.04
CA GLU A 40 -17.69 -25.82 10.97
C GLU A 40 -18.08 -26.41 12.34
N PRO A 41 -18.69 -27.60 12.39
CA PRO A 41 -19.02 -28.27 13.64
C PRO A 41 -17.79 -28.38 14.58
N GLY A 42 -17.97 -27.93 15.83
CA GLY A 42 -16.91 -27.86 16.83
C GLY A 42 -16.19 -26.52 16.97
N GLU A 43 -16.44 -25.59 16.09
CA GLU A 43 -15.85 -24.25 16.15
C GLU A 43 -16.65 -23.32 17.09
N ALA A 44 -15.95 -22.54 17.92
CA ALA A 44 -16.57 -21.63 18.89
C ALA A 44 -17.47 -20.56 18.24
N ALA A 45 -17.14 -20.13 17.01
CA ALA A 45 -17.97 -19.16 16.30
C ALA A 45 -19.31 -19.77 15.88
N LEU A 46 -19.37 -21.06 15.55
CA LEU A 46 -20.61 -21.77 15.22
C LEU A 46 -21.58 -21.77 16.40
N GLU A 47 -21.08 -22.07 17.60
CA GLU A 47 -21.91 -22.06 18.83
C GLU A 47 -22.47 -20.64 19.11
N ARG A 48 -21.68 -19.60 18.94
CA ARG A 48 -22.13 -18.21 19.08
C ARG A 48 -23.17 -17.81 18.02
N VAL A 49 -23.06 -18.35 16.79
CA VAL A 49 -24.10 -18.20 15.75
C VAL A 49 -25.39 -18.88 16.21
N ARG A 50 -25.31 -20.08 16.79
CA ARG A 50 -26.48 -20.79 17.33
C ARG A 50 -27.17 -20.02 18.46
N GLU A 51 -26.39 -19.51 19.42
CA GLU A 51 -26.90 -18.68 20.53
C GLU A 51 -27.63 -17.42 20.02
N ARG A 52 -27.11 -16.81 18.95
CA ARG A 52 -27.62 -15.54 18.41
C ARG A 52 -28.84 -15.71 17.49
N PHE A 53 -28.85 -16.77 16.65
CA PHE A 53 -29.80 -16.93 15.55
C PHE A 53 -30.76 -18.15 15.77
N GLY A 54 -30.48 -18.97 16.77
CA GLY A 54 -31.29 -20.15 17.09
C GLY A 54 -31.05 -21.33 16.13
N ASP A 55 -31.72 -22.44 16.41
CA ASP A 55 -31.57 -23.69 15.64
C ASP A 55 -32.13 -23.62 14.21
N GLY A 56 -32.98 -22.64 13.91
CA GLY A 56 -33.60 -22.49 12.58
C GLY A 56 -32.62 -22.18 11.42
N VAL A 57 -31.35 -21.91 11.73
CA VAL A 57 -30.29 -21.70 10.76
C VAL A 57 -29.29 -22.85 10.71
N PHE A 58 -29.68 -24.03 11.25
CA PHE A 58 -28.89 -25.24 11.24
C PHE A 58 -29.64 -26.38 10.56
N ASP A 59 -28.89 -27.27 9.93
CA ASP A 59 -29.44 -28.51 9.38
C ASP A 59 -29.63 -29.61 10.47
N VAL A 60 -30.12 -30.75 10.06
CA VAL A 60 -30.42 -31.89 10.96
C VAL A 60 -29.14 -32.55 11.53
N GLU A 61 -27.98 -32.29 10.94
CA GLU A 61 -26.68 -32.76 11.36
C GLU A 61 -25.96 -31.77 12.27
N GLY A 62 -26.59 -30.59 12.50
CA GLY A 62 -26.04 -29.51 13.33
C GLY A 62 -25.01 -28.63 12.63
N ALA A 63 -24.87 -28.74 11.32
CA ALA A 63 -24.06 -27.85 10.50
C ALA A 63 -24.85 -26.61 10.10
N LEU A 64 -24.16 -25.51 9.77
CA LEU A 64 -24.77 -24.23 9.41
C LEU A 64 -25.50 -24.33 8.05
N ASP A 65 -26.82 -24.17 8.04
CA ASP A 65 -27.61 -23.96 6.82
C ASP A 65 -27.40 -22.51 6.32
N ARG A 66 -26.40 -22.32 5.44
CA ARG A 66 -26.04 -21.02 4.88
C ARG A 66 -27.19 -20.33 4.13
N PRO A 67 -28.01 -21.03 3.32
CA PRO A 67 -29.23 -20.47 2.74
C PRO A 67 -30.22 -19.97 3.79
N ALA A 68 -30.45 -20.73 4.87
CA ALA A 68 -31.36 -20.32 5.96
C ALA A 68 -30.81 -19.08 6.69
N LEU A 69 -29.53 -19.07 7.07
CA LEU A 69 -28.88 -17.93 7.67
C LEU A 69 -28.93 -16.72 6.73
N GLY A 70 -28.67 -16.91 5.45
CA GLY A 70 -28.78 -15.87 4.43
C GLY A 70 -30.14 -15.20 4.42
N ARG A 71 -31.24 -15.97 4.47
CA ARG A 71 -32.60 -15.40 4.55
C ARG A 71 -32.84 -14.56 5.81
N VAL A 72 -32.16 -14.86 6.90
CA VAL A 72 -32.26 -14.08 8.15
C VAL A 72 -31.47 -12.78 8.08
N VAL A 73 -30.25 -12.82 7.53
CA VAL A 73 -29.34 -11.66 7.53
C VAL A 73 -29.47 -10.75 6.32
N PHE A 74 -29.91 -11.28 5.16
CA PHE A 74 -30.18 -10.46 3.97
C PHE A 74 -31.48 -9.66 4.18
N GLY A 75 -31.32 -8.34 4.27
CA GLY A 75 -32.46 -7.43 4.52
C GLY A 75 -32.58 -6.95 5.97
N ASP A 76 -31.78 -7.50 6.89
CA ASP A 76 -31.67 -7.02 8.28
C ASP A 76 -30.22 -6.60 8.60
N PRO A 77 -29.90 -5.28 8.54
CA PRO A 77 -28.56 -4.77 8.84
C PRO A 77 -28.07 -5.09 10.27
N GLN A 78 -28.99 -5.21 11.24
CA GLN A 78 -28.62 -5.54 12.62
C GLN A 78 -28.24 -7.03 12.74
N ALA A 79 -28.99 -7.90 12.08
CA ALA A 79 -28.66 -9.33 12.02
C ALA A 79 -27.33 -9.55 11.30
N LEU A 80 -27.09 -8.86 10.17
CA LEU A 80 -25.82 -8.92 9.46
C LEU A 80 -24.66 -8.44 10.34
N ALA A 81 -24.77 -7.29 10.98
CA ALA A 81 -23.74 -6.78 11.89
C ALA A 81 -23.46 -7.73 13.06
N ALA A 82 -24.52 -8.40 13.61
CA ALA A 82 -24.33 -9.39 14.65
C ALA A 82 -23.57 -10.62 14.15
N LEU A 83 -23.86 -11.12 12.94
CA LEU A 83 -23.12 -12.22 12.32
C LEU A 83 -21.66 -11.85 12.08
N GLU A 84 -21.41 -10.68 11.51
CA GLU A 84 -20.06 -10.15 11.28
C GLU A 84 -19.27 -10.01 12.59
N GLY A 85 -19.91 -9.50 13.66
CA GLY A 85 -19.32 -9.38 14.99
C GLY A 85 -18.92 -10.73 15.63
N ILE A 86 -19.54 -11.84 15.19
CA ILE A 86 -19.16 -13.20 15.60
C ILE A 86 -18.06 -13.76 14.71
N THR A 87 -18.22 -13.66 13.40
CA THR A 87 -17.38 -14.37 12.43
C THR A 87 -16.07 -13.64 12.13
N HIS A 88 -16.05 -12.31 12.03
CA HIS A 88 -14.84 -11.56 11.70
C HIS A 88 -13.69 -11.78 12.68
N PRO A 89 -13.88 -11.72 14.02
CA PRO A 89 -12.79 -12.01 14.96
C PRO A 89 -12.22 -13.42 14.79
N ALA A 90 -13.09 -14.41 14.53
CA ALA A 90 -12.66 -15.78 14.31
C ALA A 90 -11.87 -15.95 12.99
N ILE A 91 -12.33 -15.28 11.92
CA ILE A 91 -11.63 -15.25 10.63
C ILE A 91 -10.24 -14.60 10.79
N TRP A 92 -10.16 -13.45 11.47
CA TRP A 92 -8.89 -12.77 11.68
C TRP A 92 -7.91 -13.61 12.50
N ALA A 93 -8.37 -14.22 13.59
CA ALA A 93 -7.55 -15.11 14.41
C ALA A 93 -7.01 -16.29 13.59
N ARG A 94 -7.86 -16.98 12.82
CA ARG A 94 -7.46 -18.11 11.99
C ARG A 94 -6.51 -17.68 10.86
N THR A 95 -6.75 -16.51 10.25
CA THR A 95 -5.84 -15.92 9.25
C THR A 95 -4.46 -15.65 9.85
N ALA A 96 -4.42 -15.04 11.04
CA ALA A 96 -3.17 -14.77 11.75
C ALA A 96 -2.42 -16.06 12.12
N GLU A 97 -3.13 -17.10 12.60
CA GLU A 97 -2.56 -18.42 12.88
C GLU A 97 -1.91 -19.06 11.63
N ARG A 98 -2.60 -18.99 10.49
CA ARG A 98 -2.07 -19.54 9.23
C ARG A 98 -0.78 -18.86 8.79
N PHE A 99 -0.77 -17.52 8.87
CA PHE A 99 0.43 -16.75 8.54
C PHE A 99 1.57 -16.99 9.55
N ALA A 100 1.26 -17.03 10.83
CA ALA A 100 2.27 -17.30 11.86
C ALA A 100 2.89 -18.71 11.69
N ALA A 101 2.07 -19.72 11.39
CA ALA A 101 2.55 -21.07 11.10
C ALA A 101 3.44 -21.12 9.85
N ALA A 102 3.07 -20.38 8.79
CA ALA A 102 3.87 -20.29 7.57
C ALA A 102 5.22 -19.61 7.84
N GLU A 103 5.22 -18.53 8.61
CA GLU A 103 6.44 -17.80 9.01
C GLU A 103 7.36 -18.65 9.87
N ALA A 104 6.80 -19.39 10.84
CA ALA A 104 7.54 -20.33 11.67
C ALA A 104 8.14 -21.51 10.85
N ALA A 105 7.50 -21.88 9.74
CA ALA A 105 8.01 -22.87 8.80
C ALA A 105 9.06 -22.31 7.81
N GLY A 106 9.42 -21.02 7.92
CA GLY A 106 10.40 -20.36 7.06
C GLY A 106 9.87 -19.93 5.69
N THR A 107 8.54 -19.83 5.52
CA THR A 107 7.95 -19.36 4.26
C THR A 107 8.26 -17.87 4.06
N ALA A 108 8.87 -17.53 2.93
CA ALA A 108 9.26 -16.17 2.62
C ALA A 108 8.09 -15.27 2.18
N ILE A 109 7.06 -15.85 1.52
CA ILE A 109 5.94 -15.12 0.90
C ILE A 109 4.62 -15.69 1.34
N GLY A 110 3.76 -14.85 1.94
CA GLY A 110 2.37 -15.17 2.29
C GLY A 110 1.39 -14.33 1.47
N VAL A 111 0.41 -15.00 0.86
CA VAL A 111 -0.62 -14.39 0.02
C VAL A 111 -1.97 -14.51 0.71
N HIS A 112 -2.62 -13.40 0.97
CA HIS A 112 -4.00 -13.37 1.43
C HIS A 112 -4.93 -13.21 0.22
N ASP A 113 -5.57 -14.30 -0.17
CA ASP A 113 -6.58 -14.28 -1.22
C ASP A 113 -7.89 -13.73 -0.63
N MET A 114 -8.10 -12.41 -0.83
CA MET A 114 -9.18 -11.65 -0.20
C MET A 114 -10.03 -10.93 -1.26
N PRO A 115 -11.19 -11.48 -1.65
CA PRO A 115 -12.07 -10.88 -2.67
C PRO A 115 -12.56 -9.48 -2.31
N LEU A 116 -12.83 -9.23 -1.03
CA LEU A 116 -13.37 -7.96 -0.50
C LEU A 116 -12.29 -7.03 0.06
N LEU A 117 -11.04 -7.16 -0.38
CA LEU A 117 -9.92 -6.36 0.09
C LEU A 117 -10.16 -4.86 -0.04
N VAL A 118 -10.72 -4.44 -1.17
CA VAL A 118 -10.99 -3.03 -1.48
C VAL A 118 -12.17 -2.51 -0.67
N GLU A 119 -13.28 -3.24 -0.67
CA GLU A 119 -14.51 -2.91 0.07
C GLU A 119 -14.28 -2.79 1.58
N LYS A 120 -13.33 -3.57 2.12
CA LYS A 120 -12.95 -3.54 3.55
C LYS A 120 -11.81 -2.56 3.86
N GLY A 121 -11.25 -1.85 2.86
CA GLY A 121 -10.17 -0.89 3.06
C GLY A 121 -8.85 -1.48 3.54
N MET A 122 -8.58 -2.75 3.24
CA MET A 122 -7.45 -3.52 3.81
C MET A 122 -6.12 -3.32 3.06
N ALA A 123 -6.07 -2.51 2.02
CA ALA A 123 -4.89 -2.38 1.17
C ALA A 123 -3.62 -2.00 1.95
N GLY A 124 -3.74 -1.19 3.00
CA GLY A 124 -2.62 -0.77 3.85
C GLY A 124 -2.02 -1.86 4.74
N GLU A 125 -2.70 -3.01 4.90
CA GLU A 125 -2.22 -4.12 5.74
C GLU A 125 -1.10 -4.93 5.09
N TYR A 126 -0.99 -4.86 3.76
CA TYR A 126 -0.06 -5.66 2.96
C TYR A 126 1.14 -4.85 2.49
N HIS A 127 2.26 -5.54 2.25
CA HIS A 127 3.42 -4.96 1.59
C HIS A 127 3.15 -4.65 0.12
N LEU A 128 2.33 -5.50 -0.53
CA LEU A 128 1.88 -5.34 -1.92
C LEU A 128 0.42 -5.75 -2.06
N VAL A 129 -0.31 -5.10 -2.96
CA VAL A 129 -1.62 -5.53 -3.42
C VAL A 129 -1.53 -5.91 -4.90
N LEU A 130 -1.85 -7.17 -5.20
CA LEU A 130 -2.00 -7.69 -6.56
C LEU A 130 -3.49 -7.67 -6.92
N VAL A 131 -3.82 -7.05 -8.03
CA VAL A 131 -5.18 -7.04 -8.58
C VAL A 131 -5.19 -7.79 -9.90
N VAL A 132 -6.04 -8.81 -10.00
CA VAL A 132 -6.31 -9.47 -11.27
C VAL A 132 -7.32 -8.62 -12.02
N ASP A 133 -6.84 -7.91 -13.03
CA ASP A 133 -7.60 -6.95 -13.82
C ASP A 133 -8.18 -7.64 -15.05
N THR A 134 -9.49 -7.53 -15.23
CA THR A 134 -10.22 -8.20 -16.31
C THR A 134 -11.44 -7.37 -16.66
N ASP A 135 -11.64 -7.10 -17.92
CA ASP A 135 -12.76 -6.33 -18.43
C ASP A 135 -14.09 -6.95 -18.02
N GLU A 136 -15.07 -6.11 -17.71
CA GLU A 136 -16.39 -6.55 -17.25
C GLU A 136 -17.04 -7.57 -18.18
N GLU A 137 -17.03 -7.31 -19.47
CA GLU A 137 -17.65 -8.20 -20.47
C GLU A 137 -16.97 -9.58 -20.50
N VAL A 138 -15.65 -9.65 -20.33
CA VAL A 138 -14.91 -10.91 -20.23
C VAL A 138 -15.30 -11.65 -18.95
N ARG A 139 -15.46 -10.95 -17.83
CA ARG A 139 -15.95 -11.53 -16.58
C ARG A 139 -17.36 -12.09 -16.70
N VAL A 140 -18.28 -11.32 -17.33
CA VAL A 140 -19.66 -11.78 -17.61
C VAL A 140 -19.65 -13.05 -18.47
N GLN A 141 -18.89 -13.07 -19.58
CA GLN A 141 -18.77 -14.25 -20.45
C GLN A 141 -18.27 -15.47 -19.69
N ARG A 142 -17.27 -15.31 -18.81
CA ARG A 142 -16.74 -16.42 -17.98
C ARG A 142 -17.77 -16.92 -16.97
N LEU A 143 -18.52 -16.02 -16.32
CA LEU A 143 -19.54 -16.39 -15.34
C LEU A 143 -20.70 -17.15 -16.00
N VAL A 144 -21.14 -16.70 -17.15
CA VAL A 144 -22.20 -17.35 -17.92
C VAL A 144 -21.71 -18.69 -18.52
N GLY A 145 -20.57 -18.66 -19.22
CA GLY A 145 -20.08 -19.83 -19.95
C GLY A 145 -19.53 -20.96 -19.06
N SER A 146 -18.77 -20.63 -18.01
CA SER A 146 -18.10 -21.62 -17.18
C SER A 146 -18.85 -21.98 -15.89
N ARG A 147 -19.69 -21.07 -15.34
CA ARG A 147 -20.45 -21.30 -14.12
C ARG A 147 -21.95 -21.46 -14.32
N GLY A 148 -22.44 -21.31 -15.57
CA GLY A 148 -23.87 -21.41 -15.89
C GLY A 148 -24.74 -20.34 -15.23
N MET A 149 -24.13 -19.20 -14.84
CA MET A 149 -24.85 -18.12 -14.16
C MET A 149 -25.69 -17.33 -15.16
N PRO A 150 -26.93 -16.97 -14.86
CA PRO A 150 -27.70 -16.04 -15.70
C PRO A 150 -26.97 -14.71 -15.87
N GLU A 151 -27.04 -14.10 -17.04
CA GLU A 151 -26.29 -12.87 -17.33
C GLU A 151 -26.69 -11.69 -16.43
N ASP A 152 -27.97 -11.55 -16.13
CA ASP A 152 -28.51 -10.53 -15.23
C ASP A 152 -27.97 -10.71 -13.79
N GLU A 153 -27.87 -11.94 -13.33
CA GLU A 153 -27.25 -12.26 -12.05
C GLU A 153 -25.74 -11.96 -12.04
N ALA A 154 -25.04 -12.32 -13.13
CA ALA A 154 -23.60 -12.04 -13.26
C ALA A 154 -23.32 -10.52 -13.19
N ARG A 155 -24.07 -9.71 -13.95
CA ARG A 155 -23.96 -8.25 -13.94
C ARG A 155 -24.32 -7.65 -12.56
N SER A 156 -25.38 -8.16 -11.92
CA SER A 156 -25.77 -7.72 -10.58
C SER A 156 -24.68 -7.99 -9.54
N ARG A 157 -24.04 -9.17 -9.59
CA ARG A 157 -22.94 -9.51 -8.68
C ARG A 157 -21.68 -8.68 -8.94
N ILE A 158 -21.38 -8.36 -10.19
CA ILE A 158 -20.26 -7.47 -10.54
C ILE A 158 -20.54 -6.05 -10.03
N ALA A 159 -21.74 -5.52 -10.23
CA ALA A 159 -22.13 -4.18 -9.79
C ALA A 159 -22.17 -4.02 -8.26
N ALA A 160 -22.30 -5.12 -7.52
CA ALA A 160 -22.29 -5.11 -6.05
C ALA A 160 -20.87 -5.07 -5.45
N GLN A 161 -19.82 -5.21 -6.25
CA GLN A 161 -18.42 -5.14 -5.83
C GLN A 161 -17.84 -3.74 -6.06
N ALA A 162 -16.67 -3.48 -5.48
CA ALA A 162 -15.88 -2.29 -5.80
C ALA A 162 -15.68 -2.16 -7.31
N THR A 163 -15.63 -0.95 -7.82
CA THR A 163 -15.41 -0.64 -9.24
C THR A 163 -13.99 -1.04 -9.67
N ASP A 164 -13.77 -1.18 -10.97
CA ASP A 164 -12.44 -1.47 -11.51
C ASP A 164 -11.48 -0.31 -11.23
N GLU A 165 -11.96 0.94 -11.20
CA GLU A 165 -11.17 2.11 -10.84
C GLU A 165 -10.71 2.05 -9.37
N GLU A 166 -11.59 1.72 -8.43
CA GLU A 166 -11.25 1.56 -7.01
C GLU A 166 -10.23 0.43 -6.82
N ARG A 167 -10.37 -0.68 -7.52
CA ARG A 167 -9.38 -1.76 -7.49
C ARG A 167 -8.02 -1.33 -8.04
N ARG A 168 -8.00 -0.64 -9.19
CA ARG A 168 -6.76 -0.12 -9.81
C ARG A 168 -6.07 0.92 -8.93
N ALA A 169 -6.83 1.72 -8.18
CA ALA A 169 -6.26 2.74 -7.27
C ALA A 169 -5.40 2.13 -6.16
N VAL A 170 -5.77 0.96 -5.63
CA VAL A 170 -5.03 0.28 -4.56
C VAL A 170 -3.97 -0.71 -5.08
N ALA A 171 -3.96 -1.00 -6.37
CA ALA A 171 -3.07 -1.99 -6.97
C ALA A 171 -1.62 -1.51 -7.04
N ASP A 172 -0.68 -2.31 -6.52
CA ASP A 172 0.75 -2.15 -6.81
C ASP A 172 1.15 -2.86 -8.10
N VAL A 173 0.41 -3.91 -8.43
CA VAL A 173 0.54 -4.66 -9.68
C VAL A 173 -0.86 -4.98 -10.21
N LEU A 174 -1.07 -4.65 -11.47
CA LEU A 174 -2.23 -5.09 -12.23
C LEU A 174 -1.81 -6.30 -13.08
N LEU A 175 -2.44 -7.45 -12.84
CA LEU A 175 -2.27 -8.66 -13.63
C LEU A 175 -3.41 -8.71 -14.64
N ASP A 176 -3.11 -8.33 -15.87
CA ASP A 176 -4.09 -8.40 -16.98
C ASP A 176 -4.47 -9.85 -17.26
N ASN A 177 -5.77 -10.14 -17.24
CA ASN A 177 -6.34 -11.44 -17.56
C ASN A 177 -7.46 -11.33 -18.61
N ASN A 178 -7.27 -10.49 -19.63
CA ASN A 178 -8.15 -10.45 -20.79
C ASN A 178 -7.75 -11.46 -21.88
N GLY A 179 -6.51 -11.93 -21.82
CA GLY A 179 -5.95 -12.93 -22.74
C GLY A 179 -6.11 -14.38 -22.26
N SER A 180 -5.14 -15.22 -22.62
CA SER A 180 -5.13 -16.64 -22.27
C SER A 180 -4.67 -16.89 -20.83
N PRO A 181 -5.04 -18.03 -20.22
CA PRO A 181 -4.53 -18.43 -18.91
C PRO A 181 -3.01 -18.54 -18.88
N GLU A 182 -2.38 -18.98 -19.96
CA GLU A 182 -0.93 -19.15 -20.10
C GLU A 182 -0.21 -17.80 -20.04
N GLU A 183 -0.78 -16.77 -20.65
CA GLU A 183 -0.23 -15.40 -20.57
C GLU A 183 -0.28 -14.86 -19.15
N LEU A 184 -1.37 -15.10 -18.42
CA LEU A 184 -1.48 -14.74 -17.01
C LEU A 184 -0.44 -15.48 -16.14
N VAL A 185 -0.29 -16.80 -16.33
CA VAL A 185 0.72 -17.59 -15.61
C VAL A 185 2.13 -17.06 -15.88
N ALA A 186 2.45 -16.79 -17.14
CA ALA A 186 3.75 -16.20 -17.50
C ALA A 186 3.96 -14.79 -16.88
N ALA A 187 2.89 -14.00 -16.72
CA ALA A 187 2.97 -12.71 -16.03
C ALA A 187 3.25 -12.87 -14.54
N VAL A 188 2.65 -13.87 -13.88
CA VAL A 188 2.92 -14.21 -12.48
C VAL A 188 4.37 -14.67 -12.31
N ASP A 189 4.90 -15.50 -13.22
CA ASP A 189 6.28 -15.99 -13.16
C ASP A 189 7.28 -14.82 -13.24
N ARG A 190 7.09 -13.94 -14.22
CA ARG A 190 7.92 -12.72 -14.34
C ARG A 190 7.83 -11.83 -13.10
N LEU A 191 6.65 -11.65 -12.54
CA LEU A 191 6.46 -10.86 -11.33
C LEU A 191 7.19 -11.50 -10.13
N TRP A 192 7.09 -12.83 -10.00
CA TRP A 192 7.78 -13.57 -8.95
C TRP A 192 9.29 -13.35 -9.01
N GLU A 193 9.89 -13.60 -10.16
CA GLU A 193 11.33 -13.50 -10.35
C GLU A 193 11.85 -12.05 -10.24
N ALA A 194 11.14 -11.09 -10.84
CA ALA A 194 11.62 -9.71 -10.92
C ALA A 194 11.34 -8.87 -9.67
N ARG A 195 10.34 -9.24 -8.87
CA ARG A 195 9.91 -8.40 -7.74
C ARG A 195 9.62 -9.16 -6.46
N LEU A 196 8.78 -10.22 -6.48
CA LEU A 196 8.29 -10.80 -5.23
C LEU A 196 9.38 -11.53 -4.45
N ALA A 197 10.15 -12.39 -5.09
CA ALA A 197 11.25 -13.10 -4.44
C ALA A 197 12.35 -12.13 -3.97
N PRO A 198 12.87 -11.20 -4.80
CA PRO A 198 13.82 -10.19 -4.34
C PRO A 198 13.30 -9.28 -3.23
N PHE A 199 12.00 -8.96 -3.21
CA PHE A 199 11.43 -8.17 -2.12
C PHE A 199 11.38 -8.97 -0.81
N ALA A 200 11.01 -10.25 -0.86
CA ALA A 200 11.02 -11.13 0.31
C ALA A 200 12.43 -11.27 0.89
N ASP A 201 13.45 -11.41 0.04
CA ASP A 201 14.87 -11.47 0.43
C ASP A 201 15.30 -10.15 1.11
N ASN A 202 14.98 -9.00 0.50
CA ASN A 202 15.28 -7.69 1.06
C ASN A 202 14.63 -7.47 2.44
N LEU A 203 13.39 -7.94 2.63
CA LEU A 203 12.72 -7.87 3.95
C LEU A 203 13.43 -8.74 5.00
N ALA A 204 13.82 -9.96 4.62
CA ALA A 204 14.51 -10.89 5.52
C ALA A 204 15.88 -10.37 5.96
N GLU A 205 16.61 -9.73 5.04
CA GLU A 205 17.95 -9.20 5.24
C GLU A 205 17.95 -7.75 5.73
N LEU A 206 16.79 -7.12 5.89
CA LEU A 206 16.65 -5.68 6.15
C LEU A 206 17.41 -4.81 5.15
N THR A 207 17.45 -5.25 3.90
CA THR A 207 18.21 -4.60 2.83
C THR A 207 17.34 -3.53 2.15
N PRO A 208 17.73 -2.24 2.26
CA PRO A 208 17.01 -1.16 1.58
C PRO A 208 17.38 -1.09 0.10
N VAL A 209 16.39 -0.79 -0.72
CA VAL A 209 16.64 -0.53 -2.14
C VAL A 209 17.20 0.89 -2.31
N ARG A 210 18.39 0.94 -2.88
CA ARG A 210 19.02 2.20 -3.24
C ARG A 210 18.68 2.54 -4.70
N ALA A 211 18.22 3.76 -4.93
CA ALA A 211 18.00 4.22 -6.29
C ALA A 211 19.29 4.12 -7.13
N PRO A 212 19.20 3.89 -8.46
CA PRO A 212 20.33 3.73 -9.35
C PRO A 212 21.39 4.83 -9.20
N GLN A 213 22.65 4.48 -9.41
CA GLN A 213 23.78 5.44 -9.36
C GLN A 213 23.67 6.47 -10.49
N GLU A 214 23.19 6.02 -11.65
CA GLU A 214 22.95 6.89 -12.79
C GLU A 214 21.84 7.88 -12.49
N LEU A 215 22.11 9.14 -12.79
CA LEU A 215 21.18 10.22 -12.60
C LEU A 215 20.29 10.36 -13.83
N VAL A 216 19.07 9.86 -13.76
CA VAL A 216 18.07 10.04 -14.81
C VAL A 216 16.93 10.90 -14.29
N LEU A 217 16.67 12.03 -14.98
CA LEU A 217 15.46 12.84 -14.80
C LEU A 217 14.45 12.42 -15.86
N VAL A 218 13.25 12.10 -15.43
CA VAL A 218 12.15 11.69 -16.32
C VAL A 218 11.00 12.70 -16.26
N GLU A 219 10.15 12.69 -17.27
CA GLU A 219 8.91 13.46 -17.31
C GLU A 219 8.02 13.12 -16.09
N PRO A 220 7.16 14.05 -15.68
CA PRO A 220 6.19 13.79 -14.62
C PRO A 220 5.34 12.55 -14.95
N ASP A 221 5.38 11.54 -14.07
CA ASP A 221 4.54 10.35 -14.18
C ASP A 221 3.29 10.54 -13.30
N PRO A 222 2.08 10.54 -13.88
CA PRO A 222 0.82 10.61 -13.11
C PRO A 222 0.70 9.52 -12.05
N ALA A 223 1.38 8.37 -12.23
CA ALA A 223 1.36 7.27 -11.29
C ALA A 223 2.08 7.57 -9.96
N TRP A 224 2.96 8.59 -9.90
CA TRP A 224 3.70 8.90 -8.66
C TRP A 224 2.77 9.24 -7.49
N ALA A 225 1.72 10.02 -7.74
CA ALA A 225 0.75 10.37 -6.70
C ALA A 225 0.04 9.13 -6.14
N GLY A 226 -0.39 8.22 -7.01
CA GLY A 226 -1.01 6.96 -6.60
C GLY A 226 -0.04 6.05 -5.84
N ARG A 227 1.22 5.96 -6.27
CA ARG A 227 2.27 5.21 -5.55
C ARG A 227 2.50 5.79 -4.15
N ALA A 228 2.64 7.12 -4.04
CA ALA A 228 2.80 7.78 -2.75
C ALA A 228 1.59 7.55 -1.83
N ALA A 229 0.37 7.61 -2.37
CA ALA A 229 -0.85 7.37 -1.59
C ALA A 229 -0.89 5.94 -1.02
N ARG A 230 -0.49 4.93 -1.79
CA ARG A 230 -0.42 3.54 -1.31
C ARG A 230 0.63 3.36 -0.20
N GLU A 231 1.82 3.94 -0.38
CA GLU A 231 2.86 3.91 0.65
C GLU A 231 2.43 4.65 1.93
N ILE A 232 1.75 5.79 1.80
CA ILE A 232 1.17 6.53 2.93
C ILE A 232 0.12 5.70 3.65
N ALA A 233 -0.74 4.97 2.93
CA ALA A 233 -1.74 4.09 3.54
C ALA A 233 -1.08 2.97 4.36
N ARG A 234 0.01 2.37 3.87
CA ARG A 234 0.81 1.37 4.59
C ARG A 234 1.49 1.94 5.83
N LEU A 235 2.15 3.09 5.68
CA LEU A 235 2.77 3.79 6.81
C LEU A 235 1.73 4.14 7.88
N ARG A 236 0.55 4.62 7.49
CA ARG A 236 -0.56 4.92 8.41
C ARG A 236 -1.02 3.68 9.15
N HIS A 237 -1.20 2.56 8.44
CA HIS A 237 -1.59 1.29 9.05
C HIS A 237 -0.55 0.79 10.06
N ARG A 238 0.75 0.84 9.69
CA ARG A 238 1.84 0.31 10.52
C ARG A 238 2.18 1.19 11.71
N LEU A 239 2.19 2.51 11.53
CA LEU A 239 2.60 3.44 12.56
C LEU A 239 1.45 3.86 13.48
N GLY A 240 0.19 3.82 13.02
CA GLY A 240 -0.95 4.26 13.81
C GLY A 240 -0.71 5.64 14.44
N ASP A 241 -0.89 5.76 15.75
CA ASP A 241 -0.73 7.00 16.51
C ASP A 241 0.74 7.44 16.68
N LEU A 242 1.71 6.63 16.27
CA LEU A 242 3.13 7.04 16.27
C LEU A 242 3.42 8.09 15.20
N ALA A 243 2.60 8.17 14.14
CA ALA A 243 2.69 9.16 13.08
C ALA A 243 1.58 10.23 13.23
N VAL A 244 1.98 11.50 13.41
CA VAL A 244 1.05 12.63 13.50
C VAL A 244 0.61 13.08 12.09
N THR A 245 1.55 13.17 11.14
CA THR A 245 1.28 13.50 9.73
C THR A 245 2.02 12.58 8.79
N LEU A 246 1.46 12.38 7.58
CA LEU A 246 2.04 11.60 6.50
C LEU A 246 1.83 12.36 5.20
N ASP A 247 2.92 12.70 4.52
CA ASP A 247 2.90 13.59 3.37
C ASP A 247 3.76 13.06 2.22
N HIS A 248 3.27 13.20 0.98
CA HIS A 248 4.10 13.09 -0.22
C HIS A 248 4.85 14.41 -0.41
N ILE A 249 6.17 14.35 -0.40
CA ILE A 249 7.07 15.50 -0.54
C ILE A 249 8.03 15.31 -1.73
N GLY A 250 9.00 16.21 -1.85
CA GLY A 250 10.04 16.09 -2.87
C GLY A 250 9.54 16.35 -4.29
N SER A 251 10.38 16.02 -5.27
CA SER A 251 10.15 16.41 -6.66
C SER A 251 9.03 15.64 -7.35
N THR A 252 8.75 14.39 -6.93
CA THR A 252 7.66 13.58 -7.50
C THR A 252 6.29 14.00 -6.98
N ALA A 253 6.25 14.84 -5.95
CA ALA A 253 5.03 15.47 -5.47
C ALA A 253 4.66 16.75 -6.26
N VAL A 254 5.47 17.15 -7.24
CA VAL A 254 5.31 18.38 -8.04
C VAL A 254 5.30 17.98 -9.51
N PRO A 255 4.47 18.60 -10.38
CA PRO A 255 4.42 18.27 -11.81
C PRO A 255 5.65 18.83 -12.56
N MET A 256 6.81 18.16 -12.39
CA MET A 256 8.08 18.55 -13.00
C MET A 256 8.99 17.33 -13.23
N HIS A 257 9.98 17.47 -14.10
CA HIS A 257 11.02 16.45 -14.30
C HIS A 257 11.68 16.07 -12.98
N ALA A 258 11.71 14.77 -12.67
CA ALA A 258 12.24 14.28 -11.41
C ALA A 258 12.95 12.93 -11.58
N LYS A 259 13.80 12.57 -10.63
CA LYS A 259 14.17 11.18 -10.43
C LYS A 259 12.93 10.43 -9.99
N PRO A 260 12.68 9.21 -10.50
CA PRO A 260 11.50 8.41 -10.14
C PRO A 260 11.67 7.80 -8.72
N ILE A 261 11.72 8.65 -7.72
CA ILE A 261 11.85 8.31 -6.30
C ILE A 261 10.67 8.93 -5.57
N ILE A 262 9.98 8.14 -4.81
CA ILE A 262 8.90 8.62 -3.96
C ILE A 262 9.48 9.09 -2.62
N ASP A 263 9.47 10.39 -2.39
CA ASP A 263 9.87 10.97 -1.11
C ASP A 263 8.65 11.19 -0.22
N LEU A 264 8.65 10.57 0.95
CA LEU A 264 7.58 10.68 1.94
C LEU A 264 8.10 11.37 3.20
N GLN A 265 7.23 12.10 3.88
CA GLN A 265 7.48 12.65 5.20
C GLN A 265 6.54 12.05 6.23
N VAL A 266 7.12 11.54 7.32
CA VAL A 266 6.41 11.15 8.53
C VAL A 266 6.66 12.22 9.58
N GLY A 267 5.63 12.93 9.97
CA GLY A 267 5.67 13.86 11.10
C GLY A 267 5.40 13.11 12.40
N VAL A 268 6.29 13.24 13.37
CA VAL A 268 6.18 12.67 14.71
C VAL A 268 6.07 13.76 15.77
N ALA A 269 5.55 13.43 16.96
CA ALA A 269 5.44 14.36 18.06
C ALA A 269 6.82 14.82 18.61
N SER A 270 7.81 13.90 18.59
CA SER A 270 9.22 14.15 18.86
C SER A 270 10.08 13.10 18.19
N LEU A 271 11.36 13.36 17.97
CA LEU A 271 12.28 12.36 17.42
C LEU A 271 12.53 11.17 18.37
N ASP A 272 12.24 11.30 19.68
CA ASP A 272 12.27 10.17 20.62
C ASP A 272 11.23 9.11 20.26
N VAL A 273 10.08 9.52 19.70
CA VAL A 273 9.08 8.59 19.15
C VAL A 273 9.66 7.79 17.99
N ALA A 274 10.38 8.46 17.08
CA ALA A 274 11.03 7.80 15.94
C ALA A 274 12.20 6.87 16.36
N ASP A 275 12.77 7.09 17.53
CA ASP A 275 13.82 6.28 18.11
C ASP A 275 13.27 5.14 19.00
N SER A 276 11.96 5.11 19.26
CA SER A 276 11.33 4.08 20.09
C SER A 276 11.37 2.70 19.41
N ALA A 277 11.44 1.66 20.23
CA ALA A 277 11.39 0.27 19.75
C ALA A 277 10.11 -0.03 18.94
N ALA A 278 8.98 0.56 19.33
CA ALA A 278 7.71 0.39 18.61
C ALA A 278 7.75 0.98 17.20
N PHE A 279 8.28 2.20 17.04
CA PHE A 279 8.42 2.84 15.74
C PHE A 279 9.37 2.06 14.82
N LEU A 280 10.53 1.67 15.35
CA LEU A 280 11.53 0.91 14.61
C LEU A 280 11.02 -0.47 14.19
N ALA A 281 10.31 -1.18 15.07
CA ALA A 281 9.67 -2.44 14.73
C ALA A 281 8.63 -2.27 13.61
N ALA A 282 7.75 -1.28 13.71
CA ALA A 282 6.72 -1.00 12.71
C ALA A 282 7.30 -0.65 11.34
N THR A 283 8.37 0.15 11.29
CA THR A 283 9.02 0.52 10.03
C THR A 283 9.80 -0.65 9.41
N VAL A 284 10.48 -1.47 10.21
CA VAL A 284 11.16 -2.68 9.75
C VAL A 284 10.13 -3.69 9.22
N GLU A 285 9.07 -3.96 9.98
CA GLU A 285 8.00 -4.88 9.59
C GLU A 285 7.27 -4.42 8.33
N GLY A 286 7.15 -3.10 8.12
CA GLY A 286 6.56 -2.52 6.92
C GLY A 286 7.48 -2.46 5.71
N GLY A 287 8.77 -2.80 5.85
CA GLY A 287 9.76 -2.79 4.76
C GLY A 287 10.45 -1.44 4.56
N TRP A 288 10.56 -0.62 5.60
CA TRP A 288 11.33 0.63 5.58
C TRP A 288 12.42 0.60 6.66
N PRO A 289 13.51 -0.16 6.48
CA PRO A 289 14.63 -0.17 7.42
C PRO A 289 15.27 1.22 7.54
N ARG A 290 15.74 1.54 8.74
CA ARG A 290 16.41 2.81 9.05
C ARG A 290 17.80 2.85 8.44
N ILE A 291 18.19 4.02 7.94
CA ILE A 291 19.53 4.29 7.44
C ILE A 291 20.30 5.03 8.52
N GLU A 292 21.28 4.38 9.06
CA GLU A 292 22.15 4.97 10.08
C GLU A 292 23.06 6.07 9.51
N GLY A 293 23.42 7.05 10.33
CA GLY A 293 24.30 8.16 9.97
C GLY A 293 23.65 9.31 9.22
N VAL A 294 22.37 9.20 8.82
CA VAL A 294 21.61 10.32 8.23
C VAL A 294 20.67 10.88 9.29
N VAL A 295 21.15 11.84 10.05
CA VAL A 295 20.48 12.35 11.26
C VAL A 295 19.95 13.78 11.13
N GLN A 296 20.28 14.48 10.03
CA GLN A 296 19.82 15.85 9.78
C GLN A 296 19.74 16.17 8.29
N ASP A 297 18.96 17.18 7.95
CA ASP A 297 18.98 17.87 6.66
C ASP A 297 19.99 19.02 6.68
N THR A 298 20.32 19.60 5.52
CA THR A 298 21.07 20.85 5.41
C THR A 298 20.14 22.00 5.80
N PRO A 299 20.43 22.75 6.90
CA PRO A 299 19.58 23.86 7.28
C PRO A 299 19.80 25.07 6.37
N HIS A 300 18.72 25.81 6.08
CA HIS A 300 18.75 27.09 5.35
C HIS A 300 18.45 28.28 6.27
N ASP A 301 18.33 28.00 7.56
CA ASP A 301 18.23 28.98 8.65
C ASP A 301 19.35 28.70 9.70
N ALA A 302 19.33 29.41 10.81
CA ALA A 302 20.33 29.26 11.89
C ALA A 302 20.06 28.06 12.82
N VAL A 303 19.02 27.26 12.54
CA VAL A 303 18.57 26.17 13.40
C VAL A 303 18.92 24.84 12.76
N ALA A 304 19.37 23.85 13.56
CA ALA A 304 19.59 22.49 13.08
C ALA A 304 18.26 21.85 12.65
N TRP A 305 18.30 21.06 11.59
CA TRP A 305 17.14 20.33 11.06
C TRP A 305 17.30 18.82 11.27
N PRO A 306 17.15 18.33 12.51
CA PRO A 306 17.30 16.91 12.80
C PRO A 306 16.18 16.09 12.15
N LYS A 307 16.54 14.87 11.74
CA LYS A 307 15.61 13.90 11.16
C LYS A 307 16.03 12.47 11.43
N ARG A 308 15.15 11.51 11.10
CA ARG A 308 15.51 10.11 10.85
C ARG A 308 15.17 9.76 9.42
N TYR A 309 15.89 8.80 8.87
CA TYR A 309 15.79 8.48 7.45
C TYR A 309 15.68 6.98 7.23
N HIS A 310 14.71 6.59 6.44
CA HIS A 310 14.43 5.19 6.08
C HIS A 310 14.32 5.06 4.58
N LEU A 311 14.62 3.87 4.06
CA LEU A 311 14.45 3.53 2.65
C LEU A 311 13.55 2.31 2.52
N GLY A 312 12.77 2.27 1.43
CA GLY A 312 11.94 1.10 1.10
C GLY A 312 12.78 -0.09 0.66
N SER A 313 12.26 -1.29 0.90
CA SER A 313 12.86 -2.57 0.50
C SER A 313 12.25 -3.15 -0.79
N ASP A 314 11.18 -2.56 -1.35
CA ASP A 314 10.59 -2.99 -2.62
C ASP A 314 11.50 -2.65 -3.80
N PRO A 315 11.98 -3.65 -4.57
CA PRO A 315 12.93 -3.42 -5.67
C PRO A 315 12.34 -2.61 -6.83
N ALA A 316 11.01 -2.59 -6.97
CA ALA A 316 10.36 -1.92 -8.10
C ALA A 316 10.14 -0.42 -7.87
N VAL A 317 10.13 0.05 -6.63
CA VAL A 317 9.80 1.45 -6.30
C VAL A 317 10.74 1.98 -5.24
N PRO A 318 11.75 2.79 -5.62
CA PRO A 318 12.58 3.47 -4.63
C PRO A 318 11.74 4.45 -3.81
N VAL A 319 11.67 4.22 -2.50
CA VAL A 319 10.93 5.06 -1.54
C VAL A 319 11.89 5.57 -0.49
N HIS A 320 11.82 6.87 -0.23
CA HIS A 320 12.57 7.56 0.81
C HIS A 320 11.58 8.08 1.87
N VAL A 321 11.78 7.71 3.12
CA VAL A 321 10.94 8.15 4.22
C VAL A 321 11.75 9.05 5.15
N HIS A 322 11.38 10.32 5.21
CA HIS A 322 11.97 11.32 6.08
C HIS A 322 11.10 11.51 7.32
N VAL A 323 11.63 11.16 8.48
CA VAL A 323 10.91 11.32 9.76
C VAL A 323 11.39 12.57 10.44
N ARG A 324 10.48 13.51 10.73
CA ARG A 324 10.76 14.81 11.32
C ARG A 324 9.76 15.13 12.41
N GLU A 325 10.19 15.93 13.39
CA GLU A 325 9.29 16.46 14.42
C GLU A 325 8.34 17.49 13.81
N VAL A 326 7.05 17.35 14.08
CA VAL A 326 6.01 18.28 13.62
C VAL A 326 6.28 19.66 14.20
N GLY A 327 6.22 20.70 13.35
CA GLY A 327 6.52 22.07 13.72
C GLY A 327 8.00 22.44 13.65
N SER A 328 8.92 21.47 13.45
CA SER A 328 10.33 21.80 13.22
C SER A 328 10.55 22.52 11.87
N SER A 329 11.65 23.27 11.76
CA SER A 329 11.99 23.99 10.52
C SER A 329 12.12 23.04 9.33
N GLY A 330 12.75 21.87 9.50
CA GLY A 330 12.91 20.88 8.42
C GLY A 330 11.58 20.24 7.99
N TRP A 331 10.68 19.97 8.94
CA TRP A 331 9.33 19.47 8.62
C TRP A 331 8.52 20.52 7.84
N ARG A 332 8.53 21.75 8.31
CA ARG A 332 7.82 22.88 7.67
C ARG A 332 8.39 23.16 6.28
N TRP A 333 9.72 23.18 6.14
CA TRP A 333 10.40 23.46 4.87
C TRP A 333 10.01 22.47 3.77
N ALA A 334 9.97 21.18 4.06
CA ALA A 334 9.64 20.17 3.06
C ALA A 334 8.23 20.37 2.47
N LEU A 335 7.26 20.74 3.31
CA LEU A 335 5.89 21.02 2.89
C LEU A 335 5.78 22.36 2.16
N LEU A 336 6.38 23.39 2.72
CA LEU A 336 6.36 24.75 2.16
C LEU A 336 7.01 24.77 0.76
N PHE A 337 8.17 24.15 0.61
CA PHE A 337 8.87 24.07 -0.66
C PHE A 337 8.09 23.30 -1.73
N ARG A 338 7.46 22.17 -1.35
CA ARG A 338 6.55 21.43 -2.23
C ARG A 338 5.40 22.31 -2.72
N ASP A 339 4.72 22.98 -1.81
CA ASP A 339 3.51 23.74 -2.12
C ASP A 339 3.84 25.01 -2.92
N TRP A 340 4.96 25.68 -2.61
CA TRP A 340 5.47 26.76 -3.42
C TRP A 340 5.70 26.36 -4.87
N LEU A 341 6.39 25.23 -5.09
CA LEU A 341 6.62 24.71 -6.45
C LEU A 341 5.35 24.25 -7.15
N ARG A 342 4.33 23.82 -6.42
CA ARG A 342 3.02 23.48 -7.01
C ARG A 342 2.27 24.70 -7.52
N GLU A 343 2.34 25.79 -6.79
CA GLU A 343 1.54 26.98 -7.05
C GLU A 343 2.27 28.04 -7.90
N ASP A 344 3.60 28.10 -7.86
CA ASP A 344 4.41 29.07 -8.63
C ASP A 344 5.07 28.39 -9.86
N PRO A 345 4.51 28.57 -11.07
CA PRO A 345 5.08 28.01 -12.29
C PRO A 345 6.48 28.55 -12.62
N SER A 346 6.79 29.82 -12.24
CA SER A 346 8.11 30.40 -12.48
C SER A 346 9.16 29.78 -11.58
N ALA A 347 8.86 29.64 -10.28
CA ALA A 347 9.73 28.94 -9.34
C ALA A 347 9.99 27.49 -9.75
N ARG A 348 8.94 26.80 -10.21
CA ARG A 348 9.03 25.44 -10.72
C ARG A 348 9.94 25.36 -11.96
N ALA A 349 9.83 26.30 -12.89
CA ALA A 349 10.67 26.37 -14.07
C ALA A 349 12.14 26.64 -13.70
N ASP A 350 12.40 27.60 -12.79
CA ASP A 350 13.74 27.91 -12.27
C ASP A 350 14.40 26.66 -11.63
N TYR A 351 13.66 25.97 -10.77
CA TYR A 351 14.19 24.77 -10.09
C TYR A 351 14.41 23.60 -11.06
N ARG A 352 13.52 23.44 -12.05
CA ARG A 352 13.70 22.47 -13.12
C ARG A 352 14.99 22.75 -13.91
N ALA A 353 15.19 23.99 -14.35
CA ALA A 353 16.38 24.39 -15.09
C ALA A 353 17.68 24.09 -14.32
N GLU A 354 17.72 24.40 -13.02
CA GLU A 354 18.87 24.06 -12.17
C GLU A 354 19.11 22.56 -12.06
N LYS A 355 18.06 21.76 -11.91
CA LYS A 355 18.17 20.31 -11.86
C LYS A 355 18.72 19.73 -13.17
N GLU A 356 18.24 20.22 -14.32
CA GLU A 356 18.69 19.80 -15.64
C GLU A 356 20.14 20.23 -15.91
N ARG A 357 20.52 21.43 -15.52
CA ARG A 357 21.89 21.93 -15.58
C ARG A 357 22.85 21.01 -14.81
N LEU A 358 22.54 20.74 -13.55
CA LEU A 358 23.34 19.85 -12.69
C LEU A 358 23.37 18.41 -13.19
N ALA A 359 22.28 17.92 -13.79
CA ALA A 359 22.26 16.59 -14.38
C ALA A 359 23.17 16.49 -15.61
N ALA A 360 23.25 17.55 -16.41
CA ALA A 360 24.13 17.61 -17.57
C ALA A 360 25.63 17.62 -17.21
N GLU A 361 26.00 17.97 -15.97
CA GLU A 361 27.38 17.89 -15.47
C GLU A 361 27.85 16.44 -15.22
N GLY A 362 26.94 15.45 -15.27
CA GLY A 362 27.27 14.03 -15.07
C GLY A 362 27.79 13.70 -13.67
N LEU A 363 27.39 14.49 -12.66
CA LEU A 363 27.81 14.32 -11.27
C LEU A 363 27.33 12.99 -10.70
N PRO A 364 28.15 12.31 -9.87
CA PRO A 364 27.67 11.22 -9.05
C PRO A 364 26.47 11.64 -8.20
N ARG A 365 25.53 10.75 -7.97
CA ARG A 365 24.27 11.02 -7.28
C ARG A 365 24.42 11.78 -5.96
N ARG A 366 25.45 11.45 -5.16
CA ARG A 366 25.73 12.10 -3.88
C ARG A 366 26.17 13.56 -4.09
N GLU A 367 27.04 13.81 -5.06
CA GLU A 367 27.52 15.14 -5.42
C GLU A 367 26.40 15.99 -6.02
N TYR A 368 25.56 15.40 -6.88
CA TYR A 368 24.36 16.07 -7.40
C TYR A 368 23.42 16.53 -6.29
N ALA A 369 23.23 15.74 -5.22
CA ALA A 369 22.39 16.14 -4.09
C ALA A 369 23.00 17.36 -3.38
N ALA A 370 24.29 17.35 -3.13
CA ALA A 370 25.00 18.47 -2.50
C ALA A 370 25.07 19.72 -3.41
N ALA A 371 25.21 19.54 -4.72
CA ALA A 371 25.27 20.64 -5.68
C ALA A 371 23.99 21.48 -5.78
N LYS A 372 22.85 20.96 -5.31
CA LYS A 372 21.57 21.71 -5.23
C LYS A 372 21.49 22.64 -4.01
N GLU A 373 22.28 22.43 -2.98
CA GLU A 373 22.19 23.19 -1.73
C GLU A 373 22.36 24.70 -1.90
N PRO A 374 23.30 25.22 -2.72
CA PRO A 374 23.39 26.65 -2.98
C PRO A 374 22.12 27.26 -3.58
N TRP A 375 21.43 26.51 -4.45
CA TRP A 375 20.17 26.96 -5.03
C TRP A 375 19.05 27.02 -3.96
N PHE A 376 18.96 26.03 -3.09
CA PHE A 376 17.99 26.01 -1.97
C PHE A 376 18.24 27.18 -1.02
N ALA A 377 19.50 27.44 -0.66
CA ALA A 377 19.85 28.58 0.19
C ALA A 377 19.45 29.94 -0.45
N ALA A 378 19.68 30.10 -1.75
CA ALA A 378 19.27 31.30 -2.48
C ALA A 378 17.74 31.43 -2.62
N ALA A 379 17.03 30.31 -2.77
CA ALA A 379 15.56 30.27 -2.88
C ALA A 379 14.84 30.50 -1.55
N HIS A 380 15.48 30.23 -0.41
CA HIS A 380 14.85 30.24 0.91
C HIS A 380 14.08 31.54 1.21
N GLY A 381 14.71 32.69 0.95
CA GLY A 381 14.06 34.00 1.14
C GLY A 381 12.81 34.21 0.29
N ARG A 382 12.81 33.72 -0.96
CA ARG A 382 11.66 33.75 -1.89
C ARG A 382 10.50 32.89 -1.39
N VAL A 383 10.83 31.70 -0.93
CA VAL A 383 9.86 30.73 -0.40
C VAL A 383 9.18 31.26 0.84
N GLU A 384 9.94 31.87 1.77
CA GLU A 384 9.40 32.47 2.98
C GLU A 384 8.58 33.75 2.69
N ALA A 385 8.96 34.53 1.68
CA ALA A 385 8.16 35.67 1.24
C ALA A 385 6.81 35.21 0.68
N TRP A 386 6.82 34.22 -0.20
CA TRP A 386 5.61 33.63 -0.74
C TRP A 386 4.68 33.06 0.36
N ALA A 387 5.23 32.41 1.38
CA ALA A 387 4.45 31.88 2.50
C ALA A 387 3.72 33.02 3.26
N ARG A 388 4.41 34.14 3.49
CA ARG A 388 3.80 35.33 4.15
C ARG A 388 2.73 35.98 3.30
N GLU A 389 2.98 36.17 2.00
CA GLU A 389 2.06 36.81 1.05
C GLU A 389 0.78 36.01 0.85
N THR A 390 0.89 34.69 0.83
CA THR A 390 -0.26 33.80 0.61
C THR A 390 -0.95 33.35 1.91
N GLY A 391 -0.39 33.71 3.08
CA GLY A 391 -0.88 33.17 4.35
C GLY A 391 -0.75 31.67 4.49
N TRP A 392 0.28 31.08 3.85
CA TRP A 392 0.47 29.64 3.84
C TRP A 392 0.68 29.07 5.24
N SER A 393 0.03 27.96 5.53
CA SER A 393 0.27 27.11 6.71
C SER A 393 0.23 25.64 6.34
N PRO A 394 1.01 24.78 7.04
CA PRO A 394 0.98 23.33 6.80
C PRO A 394 -0.43 22.76 6.96
N GLY A 395 -0.90 21.96 5.99
CA GLY A 395 -2.20 21.29 6.04
C GLY A 395 -3.41 22.17 5.67
N ALA A 396 -3.25 23.47 5.44
CA ALA A 396 -4.37 24.35 5.09
C ALA A 396 -4.88 24.17 3.63
N ARG A 397 -4.16 23.44 2.80
CA ARG A 397 -4.46 23.27 1.36
C ARG A 397 -4.43 21.81 0.99
N GLY A 398 -5.52 21.11 1.31
CA GLY A 398 -5.88 19.78 0.78
C GLY A 398 -4.90 18.63 1.10
N ALA A 399 -5.39 17.70 1.89
CA ALA A 399 -4.90 16.35 1.86
C ALA A 399 -5.35 15.66 0.57
#